data_20e9be05d7f868b2d67ff7834d510214
#
_entry.id   20e9be05d7f868b2d67ff7834d510214
#
_cell.length_a   1.000
_cell.length_b   1.000
_cell.length_c   1.000
_cell.angle_alpha   90.00
_cell.angle_beta   90.00
_cell.angle_gamma   90.00
#
_symmetry.space_group_name_H-M   'P 1'
#
loop_
_entity.id
_entity.type
_entity.pdbx_description
1 polymer ?
#
loop_
_entity_poly.entity_id
_entity_poly.type
_entity_poly.pdbx_seq_one_letter_code
_entity_poly.pdbx_strand_id
1 'polypeptide(L)'
;MASAVPPEFLAAFRQAAGAGGAMSFARFMELALYHPDTGYYAQRRRRIGRTPEADFFTATSLGPVFGELVVETCAALLDQRPPRDHTFVEIGAESPAGGYPETLSLCPVEGAAPSAPLGYMAALRARRARRPPVPGGSRIASSDQATPGGVLAPTGSGRAGVAHPFAAAATITLGQPLQLPPRAVVFSNELFDAQPCHRLIRQAGRWREGGVGLRDDALEEVLLPDLTPEVQAVLDRLPAAAPDGYRIDLPLAAAQLAERIAAQPWAGLFVAFDYGKSWRELAEDTPAGTVRAYLRHEQSNDLLARPGEQDLTCHVCWDWLGEALTAHGFAAPVLESQEAFFVHHAAPALSRLTAAEAGRFSGRKLGVMQLLHPGNMGQKFQVLWARRD
;
A
#
# COMPACT_ATOMS: atom_id res chain seq x y z
N MET A 1 29.67 5.41 8.41
CA MET A 1 29.78 6.49 7.40
C MET A 1 28.44 6.56 6.71
N ALA A 2 27.83 7.76 6.59
CA ALA A 2 26.62 7.91 5.81
C ALA A 2 26.91 7.47 4.37
N SER A 3 26.05 6.61 3.82
CA SER A 3 26.16 6.19 2.41
C SER A 3 25.92 7.44 1.55
N ALA A 4 26.77 7.66 0.55
CA ALA A 4 26.57 8.79 -0.38
C ALA A 4 25.23 8.61 -1.11
N VAL A 5 24.47 9.70 -1.26
CA VAL A 5 23.20 9.68 -2.00
C VAL A 5 23.50 9.39 -3.47
N PRO A 6 22.77 8.45 -4.13
CA PRO A 6 23.00 8.14 -5.52
C PRO A 6 22.85 9.39 -6.42
N PRO A 7 23.77 9.62 -7.40
CA PRO A 7 23.71 10.82 -8.26
C PRO A 7 22.40 10.97 -9.01
N GLU A 8 21.80 9.86 -9.44
CA GLU A 8 20.52 9.86 -10.14
C GLU A 8 19.39 10.34 -9.23
N PHE A 9 19.41 9.93 -7.96
CA PHE A 9 18.44 10.39 -6.97
C PHE A 9 18.64 11.89 -6.67
N LEU A 10 19.88 12.37 -6.53
CA LEU A 10 20.18 13.79 -6.36
C LEU A 10 19.65 14.63 -7.52
N ALA A 11 19.81 14.16 -8.75
CA ALA A 11 19.27 14.85 -9.93
C ALA A 11 17.74 14.92 -9.90
N ALA A 12 17.06 13.82 -9.54
CA ALA A 12 15.61 13.79 -9.39
C ALA A 12 15.14 14.69 -8.24
N PHE A 13 15.86 14.68 -7.11
CA PHE A 13 15.58 15.55 -5.97
C PHE A 13 15.67 17.02 -6.34
N ARG A 14 16.78 17.47 -6.98
CA ARG A 14 16.95 18.87 -7.40
C ARG A 14 15.85 19.30 -8.37
N GLN A 15 15.46 18.44 -9.30
CA GLN A 15 14.36 18.72 -10.21
C GLN A 15 13.03 18.88 -9.47
N ALA A 16 12.75 18.04 -8.49
CA ALA A 16 11.51 18.05 -7.72
C ALA A 16 11.43 19.20 -6.70
N ALA A 17 12.56 19.56 -6.07
CA ALA A 17 12.67 20.66 -5.12
C ALA A 17 12.62 22.05 -5.81
N GLY A 18 13.02 22.12 -7.09
CA GLY A 18 13.03 23.38 -7.85
C GLY A 18 13.94 24.44 -7.25
N ALA A 19 13.62 25.72 -7.48
CA ALA A 19 14.42 26.86 -7.02
C ALA A 19 14.48 27.00 -5.49
N GLY A 20 13.52 26.45 -4.75
CA GLY A 20 13.47 26.47 -3.28
C GLY A 20 14.50 25.56 -2.61
N GLY A 21 15.08 24.61 -3.33
CA GLY A 21 16.11 23.70 -2.83
C GLY A 21 15.65 22.73 -1.74
N ALA A 22 14.37 22.77 -1.34
CA ALA A 22 13.77 21.91 -0.34
C ALA A 22 12.35 21.50 -0.74
N MET A 23 11.85 20.43 -0.16
CA MET A 23 10.48 19.95 -0.35
C MET A 23 9.92 19.38 0.96
N SER A 24 8.60 19.23 1.06
CA SER A 24 7.97 18.55 2.21
C SER A 24 8.46 17.11 2.34
N PHE A 25 8.43 16.56 3.56
CA PHE A 25 8.78 15.14 3.76
C PHE A 25 7.86 14.23 2.95
N ALA A 26 6.56 14.57 2.82
CA ALA A 26 5.63 13.81 1.98
C ALA A 26 6.11 13.75 0.52
N ARG A 27 6.58 14.86 -0.03
CA ARG A 27 7.10 14.89 -1.41
C ARG A 27 8.41 14.10 -1.54
N PHE A 28 9.28 14.18 -0.53
CA PHE A 28 10.50 13.36 -0.47
C PHE A 28 10.16 11.86 -0.40
N MET A 29 9.24 11.45 0.47
CA MET A 29 8.81 10.06 0.60
C MET A 29 8.20 9.55 -0.72
N GLU A 30 7.38 10.36 -1.39
CA GLU A 30 6.86 10.05 -2.73
C GLU A 30 8.00 9.81 -3.73
N LEU A 31 9.01 10.70 -3.73
CA LEU A 31 10.17 10.57 -4.60
C LEU A 31 10.98 9.30 -4.30
N ALA A 32 11.28 9.07 -3.01
CA ALA A 32 12.09 7.95 -2.55
C ALA A 32 11.43 6.60 -2.81
N LEU A 33 10.09 6.51 -2.68
CA LEU A 33 9.37 5.26 -2.87
C LEU A 33 8.95 5.03 -4.33
N TYR A 34 8.50 6.07 -5.03
CA TYR A 34 7.72 5.91 -6.25
C TYR A 34 8.34 6.54 -7.50
N HIS A 35 9.54 7.16 -7.40
CA HIS A 35 10.19 7.69 -8.61
C HIS A 35 10.43 6.56 -9.63
N PRO A 36 10.15 6.77 -10.94
CA PRO A 36 10.13 5.69 -11.93
C PRO A 36 11.47 5.00 -12.15
N ASP A 37 12.56 5.73 -11.97
CA ASP A 37 13.90 5.23 -12.27
C ASP A 37 14.70 4.94 -10.99
N THR A 38 14.43 5.69 -9.91
CA THR A 38 15.23 5.62 -8.68
C THR A 38 14.42 5.24 -7.44
N GLY A 39 13.08 5.18 -7.53
CA GLY A 39 12.22 4.89 -6.39
C GLY A 39 12.30 3.43 -5.96
N TYR A 40 12.12 3.21 -4.67
CA TYR A 40 12.17 1.90 -4.04
C TYR A 40 11.26 0.88 -4.73
N TYR A 41 9.98 1.22 -4.97
CA TYR A 41 9.01 0.34 -5.63
C TYR A 41 9.19 0.22 -7.15
N ALA A 42 9.96 1.10 -7.77
CA ALA A 42 10.26 1.02 -9.20
C ALA A 42 11.40 0.04 -9.53
N GLN A 43 12.23 -0.30 -8.53
CA GLN A 43 13.35 -1.21 -8.73
C GLN A 43 12.87 -2.67 -8.84
N ARG A 44 13.47 -3.41 -9.79
CA ARG A 44 13.22 -4.85 -9.96
C ARG A 44 14.08 -5.65 -8.98
N ARG A 45 13.65 -5.77 -7.73
CA ARG A 45 14.30 -6.62 -6.73
C ARG A 45 13.27 -7.34 -5.89
N ARG A 46 13.67 -8.45 -5.28
CA ARG A 46 12.83 -9.17 -4.33
C ARG A 46 12.85 -8.43 -2.99
N ARG A 47 11.74 -7.81 -2.62
CA ARG A 47 11.59 -7.07 -1.37
C ARG A 47 11.04 -7.92 -0.23
N ILE A 48 10.17 -8.85 -0.56
CA ILE A 48 9.44 -9.66 0.41
C ILE A 48 9.96 -11.09 0.44
N GLY A 49 10.16 -11.63 1.63
CA GLY A 49 10.61 -13.00 1.84
C GLY A 49 11.34 -13.21 3.15
N ARG A 50 11.86 -14.43 3.33
CA ARG A 50 12.65 -14.84 4.51
C ARG A 50 14.14 -14.90 4.22
N THR A 51 14.56 -14.55 3.01
CA THR A 51 15.98 -14.57 2.66
C THR A 51 16.66 -13.30 3.15
N PRO A 52 17.98 -13.33 3.42
CA PRO A 52 18.73 -12.14 3.89
C PRO A 52 18.69 -10.96 2.93
N GLU A 53 18.36 -11.21 1.65
CA GLU A 53 18.28 -10.18 0.61
C GLU A 53 16.91 -9.49 0.57
N ALA A 54 15.89 -10.05 1.24
CA ALA A 54 14.57 -9.44 1.35
C ALA A 54 14.58 -8.33 2.41
N ASP A 55 13.77 -7.30 2.20
CA ASP A 55 13.70 -6.18 3.12
C ASP A 55 12.74 -6.43 4.28
N PHE A 56 11.65 -7.19 4.04
CA PHE A 56 10.66 -7.48 5.07
C PHE A 56 9.92 -8.80 4.83
N PHE A 57 9.23 -9.20 5.88
CA PHE A 57 8.41 -10.39 5.93
C PHE A 57 6.96 -9.98 6.18
N THR A 58 6.08 -10.26 5.22
CA THR A 58 4.67 -9.91 5.26
C THR A 58 3.78 -11.15 5.43
N ALA A 59 2.48 -10.95 5.67
CA ALA A 59 1.51 -12.02 5.76
C ALA A 59 1.49 -12.90 4.49
N THR A 60 1.73 -12.32 3.32
CA THR A 60 1.81 -13.05 2.05
C THR A 60 3.02 -14.00 1.98
N SER A 61 4.10 -13.72 2.72
CA SER A 61 5.27 -14.60 2.82
C SER A 61 4.99 -15.93 3.53
N LEU A 62 3.85 -16.06 4.21
CA LEU A 62 3.42 -17.28 4.90
C LEU A 62 2.84 -18.34 3.96
N GLY A 63 2.77 -18.03 2.66
CA GLY A 63 2.26 -18.90 1.64
C GLY A 63 0.74 -18.80 1.42
N PRO A 64 0.13 -19.79 0.74
CA PRO A 64 -1.27 -19.71 0.29
C PRO A 64 -2.31 -19.54 1.40
N VAL A 65 -1.96 -19.89 2.63
CA VAL A 65 -2.89 -19.89 3.78
C VAL A 65 -3.45 -18.51 4.10
N PHE A 66 -2.66 -17.44 3.93
CA PHE A 66 -3.15 -16.08 4.11
C PHE A 66 -4.23 -15.75 3.09
N GLY A 67 -3.96 -15.97 1.80
CA GLY A 67 -4.93 -15.72 0.73
C GLY A 67 -6.20 -16.54 0.87
N GLU A 68 -6.09 -17.80 1.29
CA GLU A 68 -7.26 -18.66 1.55
C GLU A 68 -8.14 -18.10 2.66
N LEU A 69 -7.54 -17.68 3.78
CA LEU A 69 -8.28 -17.08 4.88
C LEU A 69 -8.92 -15.73 4.48
N VAL A 70 -8.21 -14.90 3.73
CA VAL A 70 -8.75 -13.62 3.21
C VAL A 70 -9.95 -13.87 2.31
N VAL A 71 -9.84 -14.79 1.33
CA VAL A 71 -10.93 -15.10 0.40
C VAL A 71 -12.18 -15.62 1.15
N GLU A 72 -11.99 -16.55 2.08
CA GLU A 72 -13.10 -17.12 2.89
C GLU A 72 -13.75 -16.04 3.77
N THR A 73 -12.95 -15.20 4.40
CA THR A 73 -13.45 -14.10 5.24
C THR A 73 -14.20 -13.06 4.43
N CYS A 74 -13.65 -12.63 3.29
CA CYS A 74 -14.30 -11.67 2.41
C CYS A 74 -15.63 -12.23 1.86
N ALA A 75 -15.68 -13.50 1.51
CA ALA A 75 -16.90 -14.16 1.09
C ALA A 75 -17.96 -14.21 2.21
N ALA A 76 -17.54 -14.49 3.44
CA ALA A 76 -18.43 -14.48 4.60
C ALA A 76 -18.96 -13.08 4.92
N LEU A 77 -18.10 -12.05 4.82
CA LEU A 77 -18.46 -10.65 5.07
C LEU A 77 -19.38 -10.03 4.01
N LEU A 78 -19.54 -10.64 2.83
CA LEU A 78 -20.57 -10.23 1.88
C LEU A 78 -21.99 -10.60 2.35
N ASP A 79 -22.09 -11.45 3.37
CA ASP A 79 -23.35 -11.89 3.98
C ASP A 79 -24.32 -12.50 2.94
N GLN A 80 -25.50 -11.91 2.76
CA GLN A 80 -26.50 -12.43 1.79
C GLN A 80 -26.16 -12.13 0.32
N ARG A 81 -25.12 -11.36 0.04
CA ARG A 81 -24.69 -11.04 -1.34
C ARG A 81 -23.82 -12.15 -1.89
N PRO A 82 -24.19 -12.78 -3.00
CA PRO A 82 -23.40 -13.88 -3.55
C PRO A 82 -21.99 -13.43 -3.96
N PRO A 83 -20.91 -14.05 -3.46
CA PRO A 83 -19.56 -13.71 -3.89
C PRO A 83 -19.36 -13.80 -5.41
N ARG A 84 -20.04 -14.74 -6.08
CA ARG A 84 -20.01 -14.91 -7.55
C ARG A 84 -20.50 -13.70 -8.34
N ASP A 85 -21.12 -12.70 -7.70
CA ASP A 85 -21.56 -11.46 -8.33
C ASP A 85 -20.55 -10.32 -8.15
N HIS A 86 -19.47 -10.56 -7.42
CA HIS A 86 -18.44 -9.58 -7.09
C HIS A 86 -17.09 -9.95 -7.71
N THR A 87 -16.35 -8.95 -8.16
CA THR A 87 -14.95 -9.10 -8.52
C THR A 87 -14.08 -8.84 -7.29
N PHE A 88 -13.15 -9.75 -7.01
CA PHE A 88 -12.12 -9.51 -5.99
C PHE A 88 -11.00 -8.65 -6.59
N VAL A 89 -10.75 -7.47 -6.02
CA VAL A 89 -9.77 -6.50 -6.52
C VAL A 89 -8.72 -6.27 -5.44
N GLU A 90 -7.49 -6.71 -5.68
CA GLU A 90 -6.35 -6.40 -4.82
C GLU A 90 -5.65 -5.13 -5.31
N ILE A 91 -5.52 -4.12 -4.43
CA ILE A 91 -4.83 -2.87 -4.72
C ILE A 91 -3.46 -2.88 -4.04
N GLY A 92 -2.42 -2.47 -4.77
CA GLY A 92 -1.06 -2.40 -4.25
C GLY A 92 -0.29 -3.71 -4.34
N ALA A 93 -0.86 -4.73 -5.02
CA ALA A 93 -0.13 -5.96 -5.29
C ALA A 93 1.19 -5.66 -6.03
N GLU A 94 2.28 -6.30 -5.64
CA GLU A 94 3.52 -6.21 -6.39
C GLU A 94 3.36 -6.85 -7.78
N SER A 95 4.00 -6.26 -8.79
CA SER A 95 3.98 -6.81 -10.14
C SER A 95 4.56 -8.23 -10.15
N PRO A 96 3.97 -9.16 -10.91
CA PRO A 96 4.49 -10.53 -11.05
C PRO A 96 5.97 -10.62 -11.46
N ALA A 97 6.49 -9.58 -12.12
CA ALA A 97 7.92 -9.46 -12.45
C ALA A 97 8.83 -9.27 -11.21
N GLY A 98 8.28 -8.90 -10.07
CA GLY A 98 8.97 -8.81 -8.78
C GLY A 98 9.09 -10.13 -8.03
N GLY A 99 8.55 -11.23 -8.58
CA GLY A 99 8.70 -12.57 -8.00
C GLY A 99 7.79 -12.87 -6.82
N TYR A 100 6.61 -12.26 -6.77
CA TYR A 100 5.59 -12.64 -5.78
C TYR A 100 5.08 -14.04 -6.03
N PRO A 101 5.14 -14.93 -5.05
CA PRO A 101 4.50 -16.23 -5.21
C PRO A 101 2.99 -16.06 -5.10
N GLU A 102 2.30 -16.52 -6.09
CA GLU A 102 1.12 -17.38 -6.17
C GLU A 102 0.02 -17.26 -5.08
N THR A 103 0.06 -16.37 -4.11
CA THR A 103 -0.89 -16.39 -3.00
C THR A 103 -2.23 -15.75 -3.28
N LEU A 104 -2.26 -14.85 -4.25
CA LEU A 104 -3.47 -14.31 -4.88
C LEU A 104 -3.18 -14.05 -6.35
N SER A 105 -2.62 -15.02 -7.10
CA SER A 105 -2.50 -14.93 -8.55
C SER A 105 -3.89 -14.99 -9.18
N LEU A 106 -4.59 -13.92 -8.98
CA LEU A 106 -5.84 -13.65 -9.63
C LEU A 106 -5.49 -13.03 -10.98
N CYS A 107 -6.03 -13.58 -12.05
CA CYS A 107 -5.72 -13.20 -13.42
C CYS A 107 -5.66 -11.68 -13.63
N PRO A 108 -4.63 -11.14 -14.31
CA PRO A 108 -4.60 -9.73 -14.65
C PRO A 108 -5.76 -9.38 -15.58
N VAL A 109 -6.49 -8.33 -15.28
CA VAL A 109 -7.50 -7.78 -16.19
C VAL A 109 -6.80 -6.79 -17.12
N GLU A 110 -6.64 -7.17 -18.39
CA GLU A 110 -6.21 -6.25 -19.45
C GLU A 110 -7.41 -5.43 -19.93
N GLY A 111 -7.27 -4.09 -19.99
CA GLY A 111 -8.14 -3.27 -20.81
C GLY A 111 -9.08 -2.25 -20.16
N ALA A 112 -8.67 -1.52 -19.11
CA ALA A 112 -9.43 -0.36 -18.63
C ALA A 112 -8.81 0.97 -19.12
N ALA A 113 -9.66 1.89 -19.59
CA ALA A 113 -9.25 3.22 -20.05
C ALA A 113 -8.71 4.10 -18.89
N PRO A 114 -7.75 5.01 -19.13
CA PRO A 114 -7.04 5.72 -18.05
C PRO A 114 -7.90 6.80 -17.38
N SER A 115 -8.08 6.69 -16.06
CA SER A 115 -8.50 7.80 -15.20
C SER A 115 -7.31 8.67 -14.81
N ALA A 116 -7.55 9.94 -14.44
CA ALA A 116 -6.50 10.92 -14.18
C ALA A 116 -5.55 10.46 -13.04
N PRO A 117 -4.22 10.51 -13.25
CA PRO A 117 -3.24 10.03 -12.30
C PRO A 117 -3.03 10.99 -11.12
N LEU A 118 -2.62 10.46 -9.98
CA LEU A 118 -1.97 11.21 -8.90
C LEU A 118 -0.83 12.06 -9.47
N GLY A 119 -0.68 13.31 -9.02
CA GLY A 119 0.16 14.34 -9.65
C GLY A 119 1.52 13.88 -10.19
N TYR A 120 2.33 13.16 -9.41
CA TYR A 120 3.63 12.67 -9.87
C TYR A 120 3.51 11.45 -10.81
N MET A 121 2.56 10.56 -10.57
CA MET A 121 2.28 9.40 -11.42
C MET A 121 1.79 9.81 -12.83
N ALA A 122 1.19 11.00 -12.99
CA ALA A 122 0.87 11.58 -14.29
C ALA A 122 2.11 11.96 -15.10
N ALA A 123 3.09 12.56 -14.44
CA ALA A 123 4.36 12.93 -15.08
C ALA A 123 5.16 11.70 -15.56
N LEU A 124 5.03 10.56 -14.87
CA LEU A 124 5.67 9.30 -15.20
C LEU A 124 5.21 8.71 -16.53
N ARG A 125 3.92 8.71 -16.80
CA ARG A 125 3.36 8.22 -18.07
C ARG A 125 3.78 9.08 -19.25
N ALA A 126 3.81 10.41 -19.07
CA ALA A 126 4.23 11.34 -20.12
C ALA A 126 5.71 11.16 -20.53
N ARG A 127 6.60 10.77 -19.60
CA ARG A 127 8.02 10.50 -19.90
C ARG A 127 8.26 9.13 -20.53
N ARG A 128 7.56 8.06 -20.11
CA ARG A 128 7.66 6.75 -20.78
C ARG A 128 7.20 6.80 -22.24
N ALA A 129 6.17 7.58 -22.52
CA ALA A 129 5.68 7.77 -23.90
C ALA A 129 6.64 8.57 -24.80
N ARG A 130 7.63 9.30 -24.24
CA ARG A 130 8.61 10.11 -24.97
C ARG A 130 9.98 9.46 -25.15
N ARG A 131 10.21 8.24 -24.70
CA ARG A 131 11.48 7.53 -24.92
C ARG A 131 11.52 7.00 -26.34
N PRO A 132 12.49 7.40 -27.18
CA PRO A 132 12.60 6.88 -28.53
C PRO A 132 12.91 5.38 -28.51
N PRO A 133 12.42 4.60 -29.47
CA PRO A 133 12.72 3.17 -29.55
C PRO A 133 14.21 2.95 -29.74
N VAL A 134 14.77 2.02 -28.99
CA VAL A 134 16.15 1.54 -29.15
C VAL A 134 16.23 0.84 -30.50
N PRO A 135 17.14 1.23 -31.44
CA PRO A 135 17.28 0.56 -32.73
C PRO A 135 18.03 -0.78 -32.54
N GLY A 136 17.43 -1.86 -33.00
CA GLY A 136 18.10 -3.13 -33.15
C GLY A 136 17.38 -4.33 -32.56
N GLY A 137 16.42 -4.90 -33.29
CA GLY A 137 15.80 -6.19 -33.02
C GLY A 137 14.84 -6.56 -34.17
N SER A 138 15.22 -7.51 -34.97
CA SER A 138 14.56 -7.93 -36.22
C SER A 138 13.09 -8.34 -35.96
N ARG A 139 12.21 -7.80 -36.83
CA ARG A 139 10.79 -8.15 -36.91
C ARG A 139 10.61 -9.53 -37.52
N ILE A 140 9.81 -10.36 -36.88
CA ILE A 140 9.04 -11.41 -37.57
C ILE A 140 7.59 -10.93 -37.55
N ALA A 141 7.05 -10.72 -38.76
CA ALA A 141 5.68 -10.33 -39.00
C ALA A 141 4.74 -11.53 -38.87
N SER A 142 3.66 -11.39 -38.10
CA SER A 142 2.45 -12.17 -38.29
C SER A 142 1.25 -11.23 -38.24
N SER A 143 0.55 -11.19 -39.36
CA SER A 143 -0.73 -10.54 -39.55
C SER A 143 -1.83 -11.27 -38.83
N ASP A 144 -2.62 -10.57 -37.98
CA ASP A 144 -4.02 -10.94 -37.83
C ASP A 144 -4.87 -9.73 -37.45
N GLN A 145 -6.01 -9.66 -38.11
CA GLN A 145 -6.96 -8.56 -38.10
C GLN A 145 -7.79 -8.59 -36.81
N ALA A 146 -7.95 -7.43 -36.17
CA ALA A 146 -8.83 -7.24 -35.04
C ALA A 146 -10.29 -7.13 -35.46
N THR A 147 -11.14 -7.95 -34.86
CA THR A 147 -12.61 -7.83 -34.89
C THR A 147 -13.06 -7.26 -33.51
N PRO A 148 -13.94 -6.25 -33.45
CA PRO A 148 -14.40 -5.73 -32.18
C PRO A 148 -15.60 -6.53 -31.65
N GLY A 149 -15.54 -6.96 -30.40
CA GLY A 149 -16.66 -7.56 -29.70
C GLY A 149 -16.35 -8.97 -29.16
N GLY A 150 -15.59 -9.08 -28.10
CA GLY A 150 -15.29 -10.34 -27.45
C GLY A 150 -15.43 -10.24 -25.95
N VAL A 151 -16.42 -10.96 -25.41
CA VAL A 151 -16.51 -11.38 -24.03
C VAL A 151 -15.20 -12.08 -23.65
N LEU A 152 -14.55 -11.64 -22.57
CA LEU A 152 -13.31 -12.21 -22.07
C LEU A 152 -13.51 -13.68 -21.72
N ALA A 153 -12.93 -14.58 -22.49
CA ALA A 153 -12.80 -16.00 -22.16
C ALA A 153 -11.54 -16.21 -21.30
N PRO A 154 -11.57 -17.09 -20.29
CA PRO A 154 -10.41 -17.39 -19.46
C PRO A 154 -9.40 -18.23 -20.24
N THR A 155 -8.25 -17.63 -20.58
CA THR A 155 -7.10 -18.36 -21.13
C THR A 155 -6.08 -18.58 -20.02
N GLY A 156 -5.93 -19.81 -19.55
CA GLY A 156 -4.89 -20.14 -18.59
C GLY A 156 -4.86 -21.63 -18.28
N SER A 157 -4.16 -22.41 -19.08
CA SER A 157 -3.71 -23.75 -18.72
C SER A 157 -2.49 -23.64 -17.81
N GLY A 158 -2.64 -23.88 -16.51
CA GLY A 158 -1.51 -24.01 -15.62
C GLY A 158 -1.90 -24.16 -14.17
N ARG A 159 -1.86 -25.37 -13.65
CA ARG A 159 -2.07 -25.82 -12.26
C ARG A 159 -3.43 -25.48 -11.65
N ALA A 160 -4.10 -26.50 -11.12
CA ALA A 160 -5.35 -26.39 -10.38
C ALA A 160 -5.20 -25.42 -9.21
N GLY A 161 -5.45 -24.13 -9.45
CA GLY A 161 -5.63 -23.13 -8.42
C GLY A 161 -6.91 -23.44 -7.65
N VAL A 162 -6.93 -23.20 -6.37
CA VAL A 162 -8.14 -23.29 -5.55
C VAL A 162 -9.18 -22.38 -6.20
N ALA A 163 -10.32 -22.96 -6.60
CA ALA A 163 -11.42 -22.21 -7.19
C ALA A 163 -11.92 -21.18 -6.15
N HIS A 164 -11.72 -19.90 -6.41
CA HIS A 164 -12.24 -18.84 -5.55
C HIS A 164 -13.72 -18.58 -5.83
N PRO A 165 -14.53 -18.14 -4.84
CA PRO A 165 -15.97 -18.01 -4.96
C PRO A 165 -16.44 -16.78 -5.76
N PHE A 166 -15.53 -15.86 -6.14
CA PHE A 166 -15.84 -14.60 -6.81
C PHE A 166 -16.01 -14.74 -8.31
N ALA A 167 -16.76 -13.81 -8.94
CA ALA A 167 -16.98 -13.79 -10.39
C ALA A 167 -15.67 -13.70 -11.18
N ALA A 168 -14.78 -12.86 -10.70
CA ALA A 168 -13.46 -12.61 -11.27
C ALA A 168 -12.51 -12.14 -10.18
N ALA A 169 -11.25 -12.00 -10.56
CA ALA A 169 -10.26 -11.40 -9.72
C ALA A 169 -9.35 -10.49 -10.54
N ALA A 170 -8.93 -9.38 -9.93
CA ALA A 170 -8.11 -8.37 -10.55
C ALA A 170 -7.06 -7.85 -9.58
N THR A 171 -5.95 -7.37 -10.11
CA THR A 171 -4.92 -6.66 -9.35
C THR A 171 -4.71 -5.27 -9.94
N ILE A 172 -4.58 -4.27 -9.07
CA ILE A 172 -4.19 -2.91 -9.44
C ILE A 172 -2.80 -2.66 -8.86
N THR A 173 -1.80 -2.60 -9.73
CA THR A 173 -0.40 -2.40 -9.34
C THR A 173 0.03 -0.94 -9.54
N LEU A 174 1.21 -0.60 -9.05
CA LEU A 174 1.80 0.73 -9.21
C LEU A 174 1.80 1.19 -10.68
N GLY A 175 1.24 2.38 -10.92
CA GLY A 175 1.15 2.97 -12.25
C GLY A 175 -0.07 2.58 -13.07
N GLN A 176 -0.90 1.65 -12.61
CA GLN A 176 -2.18 1.34 -13.23
C GLN A 176 -3.29 2.32 -12.80
N PRO A 177 -4.32 2.52 -13.65
CA PRO A 177 -5.50 3.28 -13.27
C PRO A 177 -6.24 2.63 -12.09
N LEU A 178 -6.62 3.44 -11.11
CA LEU A 178 -7.51 3.00 -10.05
C LEU A 178 -8.94 3.03 -10.59
N GLN A 179 -9.41 1.91 -11.14
CA GLN A 179 -10.79 1.74 -11.61
C GLN A 179 -11.39 0.48 -10.99
N LEU A 180 -12.55 0.62 -10.38
CA LEU A 180 -13.22 -0.47 -9.68
C LEU A 180 -14.46 -0.92 -10.47
N PRO A 181 -14.73 -2.24 -10.54
CA PRO A 181 -15.96 -2.74 -11.11
C PRO A 181 -17.16 -2.39 -10.22
N PRO A 182 -18.38 -2.34 -10.78
CA PRO A 182 -19.59 -1.92 -10.04
C PRO A 182 -19.88 -2.75 -8.78
N ARG A 183 -19.46 -4.02 -8.76
CA ARG A 183 -19.55 -4.90 -7.59
C ARG A 183 -18.18 -5.48 -7.29
N ALA A 184 -17.62 -5.11 -6.15
CA ALA A 184 -16.26 -5.46 -5.80
C ALA A 184 -16.09 -5.90 -4.34
N VAL A 185 -15.11 -6.75 -4.12
CA VAL A 185 -14.38 -6.82 -2.86
C VAL A 185 -13.05 -6.13 -3.09
N VAL A 186 -12.85 -4.97 -2.50
CA VAL A 186 -11.61 -4.19 -2.62
C VAL A 186 -10.75 -4.54 -1.43
N PHE A 187 -9.61 -5.14 -1.71
CA PHE A 187 -8.66 -5.65 -0.72
C PHE A 187 -7.31 -4.97 -0.87
N SER A 188 -6.66 -4.70 0.25
CA SER A 188 -5.26 -4.27 0.29
C SER A 188 -4.54 -4.85 1.51
N ASN A 189 -3.24 -5.08 1.36
CA ASN A 189 -2.36 -5.52 2.43
C ASN A 189 -1.07 -4.67 2.40
N GLU A 190 -0.78 -3.95 3.49
CA GLU A 190 0.40 -3.09 3.59
C GLU A 190 0.48 -2.12 2.40
N LEU A 191 -0.61 -1.37 2.17
CA LEU A 191 -0.73 -0.38 1.10
C LEU A 191 -0.73 1.05 1.64
N PHE A 192 -1.43 1.26 2.73
CA PHE A 192 -1.68 2.60 3.26
C PHE A 192 -0.52 3.13 4.08
N ASP A 193 0.25 2.26 4.73
CA ASP A 193 1.47 2.60 5.48
C ASP A 193 2.59 3.16 4.60
N ALA A 194 2.65 2.71 3.34
CA ALA A 194 3.60 3.17 2.35
C ALA A 194 3.19 4.47 1.64
N GLN A 195 2.01 5.03 1.94
CA GLN A 195 1.59 6.29 1.35
C GLN A 195 2.37 7.47 1.96
N PRO A 196 2.72 8.49 1.14
CA PRO A 196 3.44 9.67 1.61
C PRO A 196 2.76 10.34 2.81
N CYS A 197 3.56 10.72 3.83
CA CYS A 197 3.06 11.40 5.00
C CYS A 197 3.79 12.74 5.21
N HIS A 198 3.09 13.72 5.81
CA HIS A 198 3.69 14.97 6.23
C HIS A 198 4.22 14.83 7.66
N ARG A 199 5.35 15.47 7.93
CA ARG A 199 5.97 15.47 9.27
C ARG A 199 5.90 16.85 9.88
N LEU A 200 5.37 16.95 11.08
CA LEU A 200 5.28 18.21 11.80
C LEU A 200 6.10 18.16 13.08
N ILE A 201 6.62 19.31 13.47
CA ILE A 201 7.28 19.51 14.75
C ILE A 201 6.68 20.72 15.46
N ARG A 202 6.43 20.61 16.76
CA ARG A 202 6.05 21.72 17.60
C ARG A 202 7.28 22.55 17.95
N GLN A 203 7.28 23.84 17.64
CA GLN A 203 8.39 24.72 17.90
C GLN A 203 7.88 26.13 18.24
N ALA A 204 8.35 26.69 19.35
CA ALA A 204 7.93 28.01 19.85
C ALA A 204 6.40 28.15 19.90
N GLY A 205 5.71 27.13 20.39
CA GLY A 205 4.26 27.12 20.50
C GLY A 205 3.49 27.02 19.20
N ARG A 206 4.14 26.70 18.06
CA ARG A 206 3.50 26.56 16.73
C ARG A 206 3.89 25.25 16.06
N TRP A 207 3.01 24.73 15.24
CA TRP A 207 3.34 23.64 14.36
C TRP A 207 4.13 24.13 13.14
N ARG A 208 5.25 23.48 12.88
CA ARG A 208 6.11 23.71 11.72
C ARG A 208 6.18 22.43 10.90
N GLU A 209 6.18 22.57 9.59
CA GLU A 209 6.29 21.41 8.70
C GLU A 209 7.76 21.09 8.42
N GLY A 210 8.11 19.80 8.63
CA GLY A 210 9.40 19.25 8.28
C GLY A 210 9.49 18.94 6.80
N GLY A 211 10.62 19.23 6.24
CA GLY A 211 10.97 18.92 4.85
C GLY A 211 12.36 18.35 4.74
N VAL A 212 12.78 18.17 3.50
CA VAL A 212 14.11 17.69 3.14
C VAL A 212 14.74 18.69 2.19
N GLY A 213 15.97 19.08 2.48
CA GLY A 213 16.81 19.95 1.68
C GLY A 213 18.13 19.28 1.31
N LEU A 214 18.96 20.00 0.53
CA LEU A 214 20.31 19.59 0.18
C LEU A 214 21.33 20.58 0.74
N ARG A 215 22.37 20.03 1.38
CA ARG A 215 23.59 20.75 1.74
C ARG A 215 24.78 19.93 1.27
N ASP A 216 25.62 20.49 0.42
CA ASP A 216 26.84 19.85 -0.11
C ASP A 216 26.59 18.39 -0.63
N ASP A 217 25.50 18.23 -1.40
CA ASP A 217 25.00 16.96 -1.93
C ASP A 217 24.55 15.92 -0.88
N ALA A 218 24.44 16.32 0.37
CA ALA A 218 23.84 15.53 1.44
C ALA A 218 22.38 15.97 1.68
N LEU A 219 21.50 15.00 1.88
CA LEU A 219 20.12 15.27 2.30
C LEU A 219 20.10 15.62 3.78
N GLU A 220 19.36 16.67 4.14
CA GLU A 220 19.16 17.09 5.52
C GLU A 220 17.70 17.39 5.83
N GLU A 221 17.27 17.14 7.09
CA GLU A 221 15.97 17.61 7.56
C GLU A 221 15.99 19.14 7.68
N VAL A 222 14.96 19.78 7.12
CA VAL A 222 14.77 21.23 7.20
C VAL A 222 13.36 21.56 7.68
N LEU A 223 13.15 22.77 8.16
CA LEU A 223 11.80 23.27 8.37
C LEU A 223 11.37 24.10 7.15
N LEU A 224 10.20 23.84 6.64
CA LEU A 224 9.63 24.62 5.56
C LEU A 224 9.24 26.02 6.07
N PRO A 225 9.32 27.07 5.22
CA PRO A 225 8.90 28.41 5.61
C PRO A 225 7.43 28.46 6.00
N ASP A 226 6.58 27.77 5.22
CA ASP A 226 5.13 27.72 5.39
C ASP A 226 4.64 26.26 5.47
N LEU A 227 3.44 26.06 6.01
CA LEU A 227 2.73 24.79 5.95
C LEU A 227 2.21 24.55 4.53
N THR A 228 2.28 23.31 4.06
CA THR A 228 1.64 22.95 2.79
C THR A 228 0.11 23.07 2.88
N PRO A 229 -0.60 23.26 1.75
CA PRO A 229 -2.06 23.38 1.75
C PRO A 229 -2.76 22.19 2.41
N GLU A 230 -2.24 20.98 2.22
CA GLU A 230 -2.76 19.74 2.79
C GLU A 230 -2.68 19.76 4.32
N VAL A 231 -1.56 20.20 4.86
CA VAL A 231 -1.37 20.34 6.31
C VAL A 231 -2.22 21.49 6.87
N GLN A 232 -2.31 22.61 6.16
CA GLN A 232 -3.14 23.73 6.56
C GLN A 232 -4.62 23.35 6.69
N ALA A 233 -5.10 22.45 5.82
CA ALA A 233 -6.49 21.98 5.83
C ALA A 233 -6.87 21.14 7.07
N VAL A 234 -5.87 20.60 7.78
CA VAL A 234 -6.09 19.77 8.99
C VAL A 234 -5.51 20.40 10.26
N LEU A 235 -5.09 21.65 10.17
CA LEU A 235 -4.40 22.34 11.28
C LEU A 235 -5.22 22.35 12.57
N ASP A 236 -6.53 22.50 12.46
CA ASP A 236 -7.46 22.55 13.60
C ASP A 236 -7.59 21.20 14.32
N ARG A 237 -7.18 20.13 13.69
CA ARG A 237 -7.18 18.79 14.28
C ARG A 237 -5.93 18.53 15.13
N LEU A 238 -4.89 19.36 15.00
CA LEU A 238 -3.63 19.16 15.71
C LEU A 238 -3.74 19.51 17.20
N PRO A 239 -3.08 18.77 18.12
CA PRO A 239 -3.15 19.05 19.54
C PRO A 239 -2.54 20.42 19.85
N ALA A 240 -3.36 21.33 20.38
CA ALA A 240 -2.95 22.69 20.72
C ALA A 240 -1.92 22.74 21.87
N ALA A 241 -2.00 21.78 22.79
CA ALA A 241 -1.17 21.73 24.00
C ALA A 241 0.10 20.87 23.87
N ALA A 242 0.45 20.41 22.67
CA ALA A 242 1.66 19.62 22.48
C ALA A 242 2.91 20.43 22.91
N PRO A 243 3.88 19.83 23.62
CA PRO A 243 5.11 20.50 24.03
C PRO A 243 6.03 20.76 22.83
N ASP A 244 6.93 21.73 22.95
CA ASP A 244 7.96 21.95 21.95
C ASP A 244 8.85 20.70 21.80
N GLY A 245 9.21 20.40 20.55
CA GLY A 245 9.91 19.17 20.18
C GLY A 245 8.98 17.98 19.86
N TYR A 246 7.68 18.09 20.14
CA TYR A 246 6.71 17.04 19.78
C TYR A 246 6.63 16.89 18.25
N ARG A 247 6.70 15.67 17.76
CA ARG A 247 6.60 15.33 16.34
C ARG A 247 5.31 14.56 16.06
N ILE A 248 4.65 14.91 14.98
CA ILE A 248 3.48 14.18 14.44
C ILE A 248 3.73 13.88 12.97
N ASP A 249 3.47 12.65 12.58
CA ASP A 249 3.42 12.25 11.17
C ASP A 249 1.95 12.13 10.74
N LEU A 250 1.58 12.84 9.68
CA LEU A 250 0.21 12.93 9.17
C LEU A 250 0.08 12.10 7.89
N PRO A 251 -0.57 10.92 7.93
CA PRO A 251 -0.75 10.03 6.76
C PRO A 251 -1.88 10.54 5.85
N LEU A 252 -1.79 11.79 5.37
CA LEU A 252 -2.84 12.43 4.57
C LEU A 252 -3.05 11.74 3.22
N ALA A 253 -1.98 11.29 2.57
CA ALA A 253 -2.10 10.60 1.29
C ALA A 253 -2.79 9.23 1.43
N ALA A 254 -2.65 8.56 2.57
CA ALA A 254 -3.40 7.33 2.88
C ALA A 254 -4.91 7.62 2.97
N ALA A 255 -5.31 8.65 3.70
CA ALA A 255 -6.71 9.08 3.77
C ALA A 255 -7.27 9.48 2.39
N GLN A 256 -6.51 10.25 1.62
CA GLN A 256 -6.88 10.63 0.24
C GLN A 256 -7.00 9.42 -0.69
N LEU A 257 -6.17 8.38 -0.52
CA LEU A 257 -6.30 7.15 -1.29
C LEU A 257 -7.59 6.41 -0.93
N ALA A 258 -7.92 6.29 0.37
CA ALA A 258 -9.16 5.69 0.82
C ALA A 258 -10.39 6.46 0.27
N GLU A 259 -10.35 7.78 0.27
CA GLU A 259 -11.39 8.62 -0.32
C GLU A 259 -11.57 8.37 -1.82
N ARG A 260 -10.48 8.31 -2.59
CA ARG A 260 -10.54 8.02 -4.03
C ARG A 260 -11.07 6.62 -4.35
N ILE A 261 -10.78 5.64 -3.50
CA ILE A 261 -11.36 4.30 -3.60
C ILE A 261 -12.87 4.38 -3.32
N ALA A 262 -13.25 5.05 -2.22
CA ALA A 262 -14.63 5.13 -1.77
C ALA A 262 -15.52 5.99 -2.66
N ALA A 263 -15.00 7.06 -3.26
CA ALA A 263 -15.74 7.98 -4.13
C ALA A 263 -16.20 7.36 -5.45
N GLN A 264 -15.63 6.23 -5.87
CA GLN A 264 -16.05 5.55 -7.10
C GLN A 264 -17.41 4.87 -6.94
N PRO A 265 -18.21 4.75 -8.03
CA PRO A 265 -19.55 4.19 -7.98
C PRO A 265 -19.52 2.65 -7.99
N TRP A 266 -19.11 2.02 -6.90
CA TRP A 266 -19.11 0.57 -6.72
C TRP A 266 -19.80 0.18 -5.42
N ALA A 267 -20.29 -1.03 -5.30
CA ALA A 267 -20.90 -1.61 -4.12
C ALA A 267 -20.18 -2.90 -3.72
N GLY A 268 -20.24 -3.26 -2.45
CA GLY A 268 -19.65 -4.49 -1.92
C GLY A 268 -18.86 -4.27 -0.64
N LEU A 269 -17.62 -4.78 -0.59
CA LEU A 269 -16.83 -4.85 0.62
C LEU A 269 -15.45 -4.19 0.44
N PHE A 270 -15.10 -3.28 1.34
CA PHE A 270 -13.74 -2.76 1.50
C PHE A 270 -13.04 -3.47 2.65
N VAL A 271 -11.79 -3.89 2.45
CA VAL A 271 -10.95 -4.55 3.47
C VAL A 271 -9.50 -4.10 3.32
N ALA A 272 -8.94 -3.50 4.36
CA ALA A 272 -7.55 -3.09 4.41
C ALA A 272 -6.83 -3.73 5.61
N PHE A 273 -5.78 -4.48 5.34
CA PHE A 273 -4.84 -4.99 6.32
C PHE A 273 -3.65 -4.06 6.39
N ASP A 274 -3.38 -3.51 7.56
CA ASP A 274 -2.26 -2.61 7.76
C ASP A 274 -1.92 -2.48 9.24
N TYR A 275 -0.93 -1.67 9.59
CA TYR A 275 -0.66 -1.29 10.96
C TYR A 275 -0.83 0.21 11.14
N GLY A 276 -1.55 0.57 12.18
CA GLY A 276 -1.97 1.95 12.38
C GLY A 276 -2.40 2.23 13.82
N LYS A 277 -2.93 3.42 13.98
CA LYS A 277 -3.40 3.94 15.26
C LYS A 277 -4.67 4.77 15.04
N SER A 278 -5.43 4.98 16.11
CA SER A 278 -6.42 6.03 16.14
C SER A 278 -5.76 7.41 16.02
N TRP A 279 -6.52 8.41 15.60
CA TRP A 279 -6.04 9.79 15.57
C TRP A 279 -5.53 10.24 16.94
N ARG A 280 -6.25 9.89 18.00
CA ARG A 280 -5.86 10.20 19.36
C ARG A 280 -4.48 9.63 19.71
N GLU A 281 -4.23 8.35 19.42
CA GLU A 281 -2.93 7.73 19.69
C GLU A 281 -1.80 8.36 18.88
N LEU A 282 -2.07 8.71 17.59
CA LEU A 282 -1.09 9.43 16.76
C LEU A 282 -0.79 10.83 17.30
N ALA A 283 -1.83 11.51 17.77
CA ALA A 283 -1.72 12.88 18.25
C ALA A 283 -1.14 13.01 19.65
N GLU A 284 -1.35 12.04 20.55
CA GLU A 284 -1.02 12.15 21.96
C GLU A 284 0.07 11.16 22.42
N ASP A 285 0.14 9.96 21.81
CA ASP A 285 0.97 8.86 22.31
C ASP A 285 2.22 8.56 21.46
N THR A 286 2.47 9.34 20.39
CA THR A 286 3.62 9.13 19.50
C THR A 286 4.50 10.38 19.35
N PRO A 287 5.13 10.88 20.44
CA PRO A 287 5.84 12.17 20.47
C PRO A 287 7.06 12.25 19.55
N ALA A 288 7.54 11.13 19.03
CA ALA A 288 8.65 11.03 18.07
C ALA A 288 8.21 10.77 16.62
N GLY A 289 6.89 10.74 16.37
CA GLY A 289 6.31 10.31 15.10
C GLY A 289 6.41 8.81 14.87
N THR A 290 5.83 8.36 13.78
CA THR A 290 5.67 6.92 13.46
C THR A 290 6.40 6.47 12.21
N VAL A 291 6.99 7.39 11.44
CA VAL A 291 7.75 7.03 10.23
C VAL A 291 8.97 6.21 10.58
N ARG A 292 9.18 5.14 9.84
CA ARG A 292 10.32 4.23 9.96
C ARG A 292 10.87 3.89 8.57
N ALA A 293 12.16 3.60 8.53
CA ALA A 293 12.85 3.07 7.37
C ALA A 293 13.15 1.58 7.57
N TYR A 294 13.04 0.80 6.50
CA TYR A 294 13.35 -0.63 6.51
C TYR A 294 14.28 -0.99 5.35
N LEU A 295 15.31 -1.75 5.67
CA LEU A 295 16.24 -2.32 4.70
C LEU A 295 16.79 -3.65 5.24
N ARG A 296 16.66 -4.74 4.48
CA ARG A 296 17.18 -6.09 4.83
C ARG A 296 16.79 -6.54 6.23
N HIS A 297 15.50 -6.43 6.55
CA HIS A 297 14.90 -6.77 7.86
C HIS A 297 15.36 -5.89 9.03
N GLU A 298 16.12 -4.84 8.80
CA GLU A 298 16.53 -3.88 9.81
C GLU A 298 15.68 -2.61 9.76
N GLN A 299 15.13 -2.24 10.92
CA GLN A 299 14.41 -0.97 11.08
C GLN A 299 15.40 0.13 11.46
N SER A 300 15.26 1.30 10.86
CA SER A 300 16.06 2.47 11.14
C SER A 300 15.18 3.72 11.33
N ASN A 301 15.69 4.69 12.09
CA ASN A 301 15.13 6.03 12.19
C ASN A 301 15.88 7.03 11.28
N ASP A 302 16.90 6.59 10.56
CA ASP A 302 17.59 7.41 9.56
C ASP A 302 16.81 7.39 8.25
N LEU A 303 15.82 8.27 8.16
CA LEU A 303 14.84 8.30 7.07
C LEU A 303 15.43 8.82 5.76
N LEU A 304 16.57 9.54 5.83
CA LEU A 304 17.23 10.13 4.68
C LEU A 304 18.39 9.27 4.16
N ALA A 305 18.78 8.23 4.89
CA ALA A 305 19.78 7.29 4.42
C ALA A 305 19.24 6.51 3.21
N ARG A 306 20.10 6.26 2.24
CA ARG A 306 19.83 5.39 1.08
C ARG A 306 18.45 5.63 0.41
N PRO A 307 18.12 6.85 0.00
CA PRO A 307 16.84 7.15 -0.64
C PRO A 307 16.68 6.34 -1.93
N GLY A 308 15.51 5.72 -2.10
CA GLY A 308 15.24 4.79 -3.19
C GLY A 308 15.71 3.34 -2.95
N GLU A 309 16.50 3.08 -1.90
CA GLU A 309 16.98 1.74 -1.56
C GLU A 309 16.32 1.16 -0.31
N GLN A 310 15.82 2.00 0.59
CA GLN A 310 15.09 1.61 1.80
C GLN A 310 13.59 1.88 1.63
N ASP A 311 12.77 1.06 2.26
CA ASP A 311 11.35 1.33 2.39
C ASP A 311 11.11 2.37 3.48
N LEU A 312 10.08 3.19 3.28
CA LEU A 312 9.62 4.18 4.26
C LEU A 312 8.16 3.93 4.55
N THR A 313 7.82 3.75 5.81
CA THR A 313 6.44 3.49 6.23
C THR A 313 6.00 4.45 7.30
N CYS A 314 4.70 4.73 7.37
CA CYS A 314 4.06 5.56 8.37
C CYS A 314 2.82 4.83 8.90
N HIS A 315 2.56 4.87 10.22
CA HIS A 315 1.33 4.31 10.75
C HIS A 315 0.10 4.93 10.10
N VAL A 316 -0.85 4.09 9.70
CA VAL A 316 -2.15 4.53 9.16
C VAL A 316 -2.97 5.19 10.27
N CYS A 317 -3.72 6.23 9.94
CA CYS A 317 -4.75 6.81 10.81
C CYS A 317 -6.09 6.14 10.49
N TRP A 318 -6.51 5.18 11.31
CA TRP A 318 -7.73 4.41 11.07
C TRP A 318 -9.00 5.28 11.08
N ASP A 319 -9.04 6.31 11.94
CA ASP A 319 -10.18 7.22 11.99
C ASP A 319 -10.37 7.96 10.66
N TRP A 320 -9.28 8.40 10.03
CA TRP A 320 -9.37 9.12 8.76
C TRP A 320 -9.77 8.23 7.59
N LEU A 321 -9.32 6.98 7.57
CA LEU A 321 -9.80 6.01 6.59
C LEU A 321 -11.28 5.71 6.80
N GLY A 322 -11.69 5.53 8.06
CA GLY A 322 -13.10 5.30 8.42
C GLY A 322 -14.00 6.49 8.06
N GLU A 323 -13.53 7.73 8.31
CA GLU A 323 -14.22 8.96 7.90
C GLU A 323 -14.42 9.01 6.38
N ALA A 324 -13.37 8.70 5.61
CA ALA A 324 -13.42 8.68 4.15
C ALA A 324 -14.47 7.66 3.63
N LEU A 325 -14.48 6.44 4.18
CA LEU A 325 -15.47 5.42 3.82
C LEU A 325 -16.90 5.87 4.15
N THR A 326 -17.11 6.38 5.37
CA THR A 326 -18.43 6.81 5.85
C THR A 326 -18.97 7.97 5.02
N ALA A 327 -18.13 8.95 4.66
CA ALA A 327 -18.52 10.08 3.81
C ALA A 327 -19.04 9.66 2.43
N HIS A 328 -18.64 8.47 1.95
CA HIS A 328 -19.05 7.91 0.66
C HIS A 328 -20.08 6.77 0.77
N GLY A 329 -20.84 6.74 1.87
CA GLY A 329 -22.02 5.86 2.01
C GLY A 329 -21.71 4.42 2.40
N PHE A 330 -20.50 4.14 2.90
CA PHE A 330 -20.24 2.86 3.55
C PHE A 330 -20.93 2.79 4.91
N ALA A 331 -21.37 1.61 5.31
CA ALA A 331 -21.78 1.35 6.68
C ALA A 331 -20.63 1.65 7.66
N ALA A 332 -20.94 1.82 8.93
CA ALA A 332 -19.93 2.13 9.94
C ALA A 332 -18.75 1.15 9.84
N PRO A 333 -17.52 1.64 9.58
CA PRO A 333 -16.35 0.80 9.47
C PRO A 333 -16.05 0.08 10.78
N VAL A 334 -15.57 -1.15 10.67
CA VAL A 334 -15.17 -1.98 11.80
C VAL A 334 -13.66 -2.16 11.76
N LEU A 335 -13.01 -1.92 12.89
CA LEU A 335 -11.57 -2.13 13.07
C LEU A 335 -11.35 -3.29 14.03
N GLU A 336 -10.61 -4.30 13.60
CA GLU A 336 -10.28 -5.49 14.40
C GLU A 336 -8.76 -5.76 14.33
N SER A 337 -8.21 -6.47 15.30
CA SER A 337 -6.90 -7.08 15.11
C SER A 337 -6.98 -8.17 14.03
N GLN A 338 -5.89 -8.44 13.33
CA GLN A 338 -5.84 -9.50 12.31
C GLN A 338 -6.28 -10.86 12.89
N GLU A 339 -5.87 -11.17 14.12
CA GLU A 339 -6.31 -12.35 14.84
C GLU A 339 -7.83 -12.40 14.99
N ALA A 340 -8.41 -11.32 15.56
CA ALA A 340 -9.85 -11.22 15.79
C ALA A 340 -10.63 -11.34 14.48
N PHE A 341 -10.18 -10.64 13.44
CA PHE A 341 -10.78 -10.67 12.11
C PHE A 341 -10.88 -12.10 11.55
N PHE A 342 -9.79 -12.87 11.59
CA PHE A 342 -9.83 -14.24 11.09
C PHE A 342 -10.61 -15.19 12.02
N VAL A 343 -10.51 -15.02 13.32
CA VAL A 343 -11.25 -15.86 14.30
C VAL A 343 -12.76 -15.63 14.15
N HIS A 344 -13.19 -14.38 14.02
CA HIS A 344 -14.62 -14.06 13.90
C HIS A 344 -15.21 -14.47 12.54
N HIS A 345 -14.48 -14.25 11.46
CA HIS A 345 -15.05 -14.31 10.11
C HIS A 345 -14.57 -15.50 9.28
N ALA A 346 -13.47 -16.17 9.67
CA ALA A 346 -12.94 -17.35 8.98
C ALA A 346 -12.97 -18.62 9.84
N ALA A 347 -13.77 -18.70 10.90
CA ALA A 347 -13.79 -19.84 11.82
C ALA A 347 -13.98 -21.20 11.11
N PRO A 348 -14.88 -21.37 10.10
CA PRO A 348 -14.99 -22.63 9.37
C PRO A 348 -13.72 -23.00 8.60
N ALA A 349 -13.04 -22.02 7.97
CA ALA A 349 -11.79 -22.24 7.26
C ALA A 349 -10.66 -22.62 8.23
N LEU A 350 -10.54 -21.92 9.35
CA LEU A 350 -9.58 -22.25 10.40
C LEU A 350 -9.78 -23.65 10.97
N SER A 351 -11.02 -24.05 11.20
CA SER A 351 -11.35 -25.40 11.67
C SER A 351 -10.95 -26.48 10.64
N ARG A 352 -11.26 -26.27 9.35
CA ARG A 352 -10.83 -27.18 8.29
C ARG A 352 -9.31 -27.29 8.19
N LEU A 353 -8.61 -26.15 8.23
CA LEU A 353 -7.16 -26.09 8.17
C LEU A 353 -6.52 -26.81 9.36
N THR A 354 -7.02 -26.55 10.57
CA THR A 354 -6.51 -27.16 11.79
C THR A 354 -6.74 -28.69 11.78
N ALA A 355 -7.92 -29.15 11.35
CA ALA A 355 -8.21 -30.57 11.24
C ALA A 355 -7.36 -31.27 10.19
N ALA A 356 -7.17 -30.67 9.02
CA ALA A 356 -6.34 -31.21 7.93
C ALA A 356 -4.86 -31.33 8.32
N GLU A 357 -4.38 -30.46 9.18
CA GLU A 357 -2.99 -30.41 9.66
C GLU A 357 -2.81 -31.06 11.06
N ALA A 358 -3.86 -31.67 11.60
CA ALA A 358 -3.77 -32.38 12.88
C ALA A 358 -2.74 -33.53 12.81
N GLY A 359 -1.86 -33.60 13.77
CA GLY A 359 -0.81 -34.62 13.83
C GLY A 359 0.35 -34.45 12.88
N ARG A 360 0.41 -33.35 12.10
CA ARG A 360 1.55 -33.01 11.22
C ARG A 360 2.23 -31.74 11.64
N PHE A 361 3.55 -31.69 11.50
CA PHE A 361 4.30 -30.44 11.54
C PHE A 361 4.45 -29.97 10.09
N SER A 362 3.73 -28.91 9.72
CA SER A 362 3.74 -28.40 8.34
C SER A 362 3.98 -26.89 8.31
N GLY A 363 4.52 -26.39 7.19
CA GLY A 363 4.67 -24.97 6.96
C GLY A 363 3.32 -24.23 6.96
N ARG A 364 2.23 -24.90 6.55
CA ARG A 364 0.87 -24.35 6.53
C ARG A 364 0.34 -24.12 7.95
N LYS A 365 0.49 -25.10 8.85
CA LYS A 365 0.13 -24.95 10.26
C LYS A 365 0.93 -23.83 10.95
N LEU A 366 2.23 -23.80 10.66
CA LEU A 366 3.09 -22.73 11.16
C LEU A 366 2.65 -21.34 10.64
N GLY A 367 2.25 -21.25 9.36
CA GLY A 367 1.68 -20.05 8.78
C GLY A 367 0.43 -19.57 9.49
N VAL A 368 -0.55 -20.44 9.75
CA VAL A 368 -1.75 -20.11 10.54
C VAL A 368 -1.37 -19.60 11.92
N MET A 369 -0.47 -20.31 12.62
CA MET A 369 -0.01 -19.87 13.94
C MET A 369 0.64 -18.48 13.91
N GLN A 370 1.47 -18.18 12.91
CA GLN A 370 2.10 -16.87 12.79
C GLN A 370 1.10 -15.75 12.48
N LEU A 371 0.08 -16.03 11.66
CA LEU A 371 -0.99 -15.07 11.35
C LEU A 371 -1.83 -14.71 12.57
N LEU A 372 -2.09 -15.68 13.43
CA LEU A 372 -2.98 -15.50 14.59
C LEU A 372 -2.25 -15.20 15.89
N HIS A 373 -0.94 -15.49 16.01
CA HIS A 373 -0.24 -15.34 17.28
C HIS A 373 -0.08 -13.85 17.64
N PRO A 374 -0.50 -13.41 18.84
CA PRO A 374 -0.43 -12.02 19.27
C PRO A 374 0.98 -11.40 19.21
N GLY A 375 2.00 -12.17 19.57
CA GLY A 375 3.40 -11.73 19.55
C GLY A 375 4.01 -11.64 18.13
N ASN A 376 3.33 -12.17 17.12
CA ASN A 376 3.76 -12.10 15.71
C ASN A 376 2.88 -11.09 14.96
N MET A 377 2.03 -11.55 14.06
CA MET A 377 1.20 -10.68 13.21
C MET A 377 -0.19 -10.42 13.79
N GLY A 378 -0.71 -11.31 14.65
CA GLY A 378 -2.12 -11.31 15.05
C GLY A 378 -2.59 -10.00 15.70
N GLN A 379 -1.76 -9.36 16.52
CA GLN A 379 -2.09 -8.11 17.21
C GLN A 379 -1.36 -6.88 16.62
N LYS A 380 -0.29 -7.10 15.84
CA LYS A 380 0.48 -6.01 15.22
C LYS A 380 -0.24 -5.42 14.02
N PHE A 381 -0.89 -6.28 13.25
CA PHE A 381 -1.72 -5.89 12.12
C PHE A 381 -3.17 -5.72 12.56
N GLN A 382 -3.82 -4.74 11.97
CA GLN A 382 -5.24 -4.47 12.14
C GLN A 382 -5.93 -4.54 10.79
N VAL A 383 -7.24 -4.75 10.81
CA VAL A 383 -8.06 -4.87 9.61
C VAL A 383 -9.22 -3.89 9.74
N LEU A 384 -9.25 -2.91 8.84
CA LEU A 384 -10.40 -2.04 8.68
C LEU A 384 -11.28 -2.58 7.55
N TRP A 385 -12.55 -2.82 7.84
CA TRP A 385 -13.49 -3.25 6.81
C TRP A 385 -14.82 -2.53 6.90
N ALA A 386 -15.47 -2.33 5.76
CA ALA A 386 -16.78 -1.72 5.68
C ALA A 386 -17.53 -2.20 4.42
N ARG A 387 -18.87 -2.18 4.48
CA ARG A 387 -19.75 -2.55 3.36
C ARG A 387 -20.49 -1.33 2.82
N ARG A 388 -20.75 -1.35 1.52
CA ARG A 388 -21.63 -0.39 0.84
C ARG A 388 -22.59 -1.14 -0.07
N ASP A 389 -23.90 -0.77 -0.02
CA ASP A 389 -24.97 -1.33 -0.84
C ASP A 389 -25.05 -0.68 -2.21
#